data_a1290e9fb82182d681ae06af977a2c05
#
_entry.id   a1290e9fb82182d681ae06af977a2c05
#
_cell.length_a   1.000
_cell.length_b   1.000
_cell.length_c   1.000
_cell.angle_alpha   90.00
_cell.angle_beta   90.00
_cell.angle_gamma   90.00
#
_symmetry.space_group_name_H-M   'P 1'
#
loop_
_entity.id
_entity.type
_entity.pdbx_description
1 polymer ?
#
loop_
_entity_poly.entity_id
_entity_poly.type
_entity_poly.pdbx_seq_one_letter_code
_entity_poly.pdbx_strand_id
1 'polypeptide(L)'
;MCTLTYILHEQGCELFFNRDEQRSRPIALPPQRVNIKTVDNERGNVESNKQQLKPSQTTNSATITATYPIDPTGKGTWLAVTEKGLSLALLNNYQAAVHVATNASSKLISRGQLILTLLQSNTPIEQQLNNMDLKQYNPFQLCIFPEGLTANKEAVRSLKWDGQSLSSPVFSLPITSSSVDFDNVVQKRRQKFEALVSKDIACNNTSAQHKTFHYSSDSAGKYSVNMRRDDAMTVSISHISVTSEGNNKINASPEVTFDYFDNVKKVMHYI
;
A
#
# COMPACT_ATOMS: atom_id res chain seq x y z
N MET A 1 -4.53 -11.08 6.36
CA MET A 1 -5.08 -11.09 4.99
C MET A 1 -5.38 -9.65 4.58
N CYS A 2 -5.50 -9.35 3.30
CA CYS A 2 -5.89 -8.02 2.81
C CYS A 2 -6.54 -8.15 1.43
N THR A 3 -7.34 -7.16 1.04
CA THR A 3 -7.91 -7.04 -0.30
C THR A 3 -7.78 -5.62 -0.79
N LEU A 4 -7.30 -5.46 -2.01
CA LEU A 4 -7.10 -4.18 -2.67
C LEU A 4 -7.80 -4.16 -4.02
N THR A 5 -8.50 -3.07 -4.31
CA THR A 5 -8.98 -2.72 -5.64
C THR A 5 -8.71 -1.25 -5.93
N TYR A 6 -8.79 -0.85 -7.20
CA TYR A 6 -8.63 0.54 -7.58
C TYR A 6 -9.41 0.86 -8.85
N ILE A 7 -9.63 2.13 -9.09
CA ILE A 7 -10.23 2.70 -10.30
C ILE A 7 -9.27 3.77 -10.83
N LEU A 8 -9.09 3.80 -12.13
CA LEU A 8 -8.38 4.89 -12.81
C LEU A 8 -9.41 5.75 -13.54
N HIS A 9 -9.31 7.06 -13.33
CA HIS A 9 -10.12 8.08 -13.99
C HIS A 9 -9.24 8.96 -14.89
N GLU A 10 -9.83 9.77 -15.72
CA GLU A 10 -9.10 10.74 -16.55
C GLU A 10 -8.35 11.78 -15.70
N GLN A 11 -8.86 12.08 -14.50
CA GLN A 11 -8.31 13.09 -13.59
C GLN A 11 -7.62 12.52 -12.37
N GLY A 12 -7.46 11.19 -12.25
CA GLY A 12 -6.83 10.60 -11.07
C GLY A 12 -7.15 9.14 -10.84
N CYS A 13 -7.12 8.73 -9.57
CA CYS A 13 -7.40 7.36 -9.18
C CYS A 13 -8.08 7.27 -7.82
N GLU A 14 -8.78 6.16 -7.62
CA GLU A 14 -9.31 5.76 -6.32
C GLU A 14 -8.75 4.39 -5.93
N LEU A 15 -8.45 4.20 -4.67
CA LEU A 15 -7.89 2.98 -4.10
C LEU A 15 -8.71 2.55 -2.90
N PHE A 16 -9.09 1.27 -2.87
CA PHE A 16 -9.87 0.68 -1.78
C PHE A 16 -9.08 -0.47 -1.16
N PHE A 17 -9.05 -0.51 0.17
CA PHE A 17 -8.22 -1.48 0.89
C PHE A 17 -8.90 -2.02 2.14
N ASN A 18 -9.09 -3.35 2.23
CA ASN A 18 -9.47 -4.04 3.45
C ASN A 18 -8.24 -4.59 4.15
N ARG A 19 -8.05 -4.21 5.41
CA ARG A 19 -7.06 -4.83 6.29
C ARG A 19 -7.72 -5.90 7.13
N ASP A 20 -7.35 -7.14 6.89
CA ASP A 20 -7.76 -8.26 7.73
C ASP A 20 -6.64 -8.58 8.72
N GLU A 21 -6.97 -8.67 10.01
CA GLU A 21 -6.00 -8.87 11.07
C GLU A 21 -6.54 -9.79 12.18
N GLN A 22 -5.66 -10.39 12.96
CA GLN A 22 -6.00 -11.19 14.12
C GLN A 22 -6.70 -10.32 15.18
N ARG A 23 -7.74 -10.88 15.84
CA ARG A 23 -8.48 -10.17 16.87
C ARG A 23 -7.65 -9.89 18.13
N SER A 24 -6.62 -10.70 18.37
CA SER A 24 -5.67 -10.52 19.47
C SER A 24 -4.70 -9.36 19.29
N ARG A 25 -4.60 -8.80 18.04
CA ARG A 25 -3.70 -7.70 17.77
C ARG A 25 -4.32 -6.36 18.18
N PRO A 26 -3.53 -5.43 18.74
CA PRO A 26 -4.01 -4.09 19.08
C PRO A 26 -4.65 -3.39 17.86
N ILE A 27 -5.71 -2.62 18.12
CA ILE A 27 -6.40 -1.83 17.11
C ILE A 27 -5.43 -0.77 16.57
N ALA A 28 -5.39 -0.62 15.26
CA ALA A 28 -4.59 0.41 14.62
C ALA A 28 -5.12 1.81 14.95
N LEU A 29 -4.21 2.79 14.98
CA LEU A 29 -4.61 4.19 15.04
C LEU A 29 -5.15 4.62 13.66
N PRO A 30 -6.19 5.45 13.62
CA PRO A 30 -6.71 5.99 12.36
C PRO A 30 -5.65 6.79 11.63
N PRO A 31 -5.83 7.07 10.31
CA PRO A 31 -4.86 7.81 9.53
C PRO A 31 -4.55 9.18 10.15
N GLN A 32 -3.29 9.54 10.06
CA GLN A 32 -2.76 10.83 10.54
C GLN A 32 -1.90 11.44 9.44
N ARG A 33 -1.94 12.76 9.31
CA ARG A 33 -1.00 13.52 8.48
C ARG A 33 0.32 13.67 9.22
N VAL A 34 1.39 13.20 8.62
CA VAL A 34 2.73 13.18 9.23
C VAL A 34 3.74 13.80 8.26
N ASN A 35 4.56 14.69 8.76
CA ASN A 35 5.68 15.26 8.02
C ASN A 35 6.87 14.31 8.12
N ILE A 36 7.33 13.82 6.98
CA ILE A 36 8.45 12.90 6.84
C ILE A 36 9.64 13.66 6.25
N LYS A 37 10.76 13.67 6.95
CA LYS A 37 12.02 14.23 6.41
C LYS A 37 12.57 13.29 5.37
N THR A 38 12.88 13.81 4.18
CA THR A 38 13.53 13.04 3.12
C THR A 38 15.03 13.31 3.15
N VAL A 39 15.79 12.26 2.86
CA VAL A 39 17.25 12.32 2.73
C VAL A 39 17.58 12.05 1.27
N ASP A 40 18.27 12.99 0.62
CA ASP A 40 18.81 12.78 -0.70
C ASP A 40 20.04 11.88 -0.60
N ASN A 41 19.91 10.62 -0.94
CA ASN A 41 21.02 9.69 -1.09
C ASN A 41 21.69 9.89 -2.46
N GLU A 42 22.37 11.02 -2.67
CA GLU A 42 23.35 11.16 -3.75
C GLU A 42 24.59 10.30 -3.44
N ARG A 43 24.49 8.97 -3.57
CA ARG A 43 25.64 8.09 -3.78
C ARG A 43 25.76 7.77 -5.27
N GLY A 44 26.06 8.81 -6.06
CA GLY A 44 26.67 8.67 -7.37
C GLY A 44 28.14 8.37 -7.18
N ASN A 45 28.70 7.44 -7.94
CA ASN A 45 30.09 7.02 -8.03
C ASN A 45 31.08 8.19 -7.77
N VAL A 46 31.79 8.12 -6.66
CA VAL A 46 33.03 8.88 -6.51
C VAL A 46 34.18 7.89 -6.56
N GLU A 47 34.76 7.76 -7.76
CA GLU A 47 36.10 7.24 -7.90
C GLU A 47 37.06 8.04 -7.01
N SER A 48 37.93 7.29 -6.39
CA SER A 48 39.00 7.71 -5.51
C SER A 48 39.80 8.89 -6.05
N ASN A 49 39.64 10.07 -5.45
CA ASN A 49 40.72 11.06 -5.39
C ASN A 49 40.74 11.70 -4.00
N LYS A 50 41.77 11.38 -3.24
CA LYS A 50 42.09 11.99 -1.96
C LYS A 50 42.42 13.46 -2.15
N GLN A 51 41.49 14.34 -1.82
CA GLN A 51 41.83 15.72 -1.41
C GLN A 51 40.83 16.15 -0.34
N GLN A 52 41.39 16.66 0.76
CA GLN A 52 40.72 17.20 1.94
C GLN A 52 39.69 18.26 1.54
N LEU A 53 38.43 18.08 1.84
CA LEU A 53 37.40 19.12 1.78
C LEU A 53 36.69 19.24 3.13
N LYS A 54 36.56 20.50 3.55
CA LYS A 54 35.99 20.96 4.82
C LYS A 54 34.53 20.51 5.00
N PRO A 55 34.05 20.29 6.23
CA PRO A 55 32.66 19.93 6.51
C PRO A 55 31.77 21.18 6.44
N SER A 56 31.14 21.43 5.30
CA SER A 56 29.99 22.31 5.17
C SER A 56 29.13 21.81 4.01
N GLN A 57 28.48 20.66 4.20
CA GLN A 57 27.38 20.26 3.34
C GLN A 57 26.09 20.42 4.13
N THR A 58 25.38 21.51 3.85
CA THR A 58 23.96 21.66 4.16
C THR A 58 23.22 20.56 3.40
N THR A 59 22.88 19.47 4.07
CA THR A 59 21.94 18.48 3.55
C THR A 59 20.60 19.18 3.42
N ASN A 60 20.18 19.50 2.21
CA ASN A 60 18.84 19.97 1.92
C ASN A 60 17.86 18.83 2.26
N SER A 61 17.40 18.78 3.51
CA SER A 61 16.33 17.85 3.88
C SER A 61 15.02 18.46 3.43
N ALA A 62 14.48 17.93 2.32
CA ALA A 62 13.10 18.21 1.95
C ALA A 62 12.16 17.48 2.94
N THR A 63 10.94 17.97 3.03
CA THR A 63 9.89 17.35 3.84
C THR A 63 8.71 17.01 2.95
N ILE A 64 8.20 15.80 3.04
CA ILE A 64 6.95 15.40 2.40
C ILE A 64 5.89 15.17 3.47
N THR A 65 4.65 15.49 3.16
CA THR A 65 3.51 15.14 4.01
C THR A 65 2.88 13.86 3.50
N ALA A 66 2.69 12.88 4.39
CA ALA A 66 1.99 11.64 4.07
C ALA A 66 0.87 11.37 5.09
N THR A 67 -0.22 10.79 4.61
CA THR A 67 -1.36 10.36 5.42
C THR A 67 -1.40 8.85 5.47
N TYR A 68 -1.42 8.26 6.66
CA TYR A 68 -1.45 6.81 6.84
C TYR A 68 -1.96 6.39 8.22
N PRO A 69 -2.63 5.20 8.34
CA PRO A 69 -2.96 4.57 9.61
C PRO A 69 -1.70 3.97 10.25
N ILE A 70 -1.67 3.88 11.57
CA ILE A 70 -0.49 3.41 12.31
C ILE A 70 -0.79 2.06 12.98
N ASP A 71 0.06 1.06 12.72
CA ASP A 71 0.10 -0.17 13.50
C ASP A 71 0.88 0.07 14.80
N PRO A 72 0.23 0.05 15.98
CA PRO A 72 0.90 0.37 17.24
C PRO A 72 1.96 -0.68 17.62
N THR A 73 1.82 -1.93 17.16
CA THR A 73 2.77 -3.01 17.43
C THR A 73 3.99 -2.93 16.51
N GLY A 74 3.76 -2.82 15.21
CA GLY A 74 4.83 -2.83 14.20
C GLY A 74 5.46 -1.46 13.98
N LYS A 75 4.89 -0.39 14.55
CA LYS A 75 5.34 1.00 14.36
C LYS A 75 5.41 1.42 12.88
N GLY A 76 4.57 0.83 12.04
CA GLY A 76 4.54 1.05 10.59
C GLY A 76 3.12 1.17 10.07
N THR A 77 2.98 1.06 8.75
CA THR A 77 1.69 1.14 8.05
C THR A 77 1.60 0.11 6.93
N TRP A 78 0.41 -0.15 6.44
CA TRP A 78 0.12 -1.00 5.29
C TRP A 78 -0.39 -0.21 4.09
N LEU A 79 -0.69 1.07 4.30
CA LEU A 79 -1.26 1.95 3.30
C LEU A 79 -0.85 3.38 3.61
N ALA A 80 -0.36 4.11 2.62
CA ALA A 80 -0.01 5.52 2.76
C ALA A 80 -0.30 6.27 1.46
N VAL A 81 -0.62 7.55 1.57
CA VAL A 81 -0.70 8.49 0.45
C VAL A 81 0.05 9.77 0.81
N THR A 82 0.84 10.29 -0.12
CA THR A 82 1.51 11.59 0.03
C THR A 82 0.61 12.73 -0.45
N GLU A 83 0.92 13.95 -0.05
CA GLU A 83 0.25 15.17 -0.54
C GLU A 83 0.35 15.36 -2.07
N LYS A 84 1.33 14.69 -2.73
CA LYS A 84 1.50 14.66 -4.18
C LYS A 84 0.76 13.52 -4.87
N GLY A 85 0.05 12.67 -4.11
CA GLY A 85 -0.76 11.58 -4.62
C GLY A 85 -0.02 10.25 -4.81
N LEU A 86 1.30 10.16 -4.53
CA LEU A 86 1.96 8.85 -4.47
C LEU A 86 1.27 8.01 -3.39
N SER A 87 0.71 6.86 -3.79
CA SER A 87 0.10 5.93 -2.83
C SER A 87 0.81 4.59 -2.84
N LEU A 88 1.04 4.03 -1.65
CA LEU A 88 1.70 2.75 -1.44
C LEU A 88 0.79 1.83 -0.63
N ALA A 89 0.53 0.63 -1.15
CA ALA A 89 -0.27 -0.37 -0.46
C ALA A 89 0.49 -1.70 -0.36
N LEU A 90 0.57 -2.25 0.85
CA LEU A 90 1.38 -3.42 1.17
C LEU A 90 0.50 -4.57 1.65
N LEU A 91 0.64 -5.71 0.96
CA LEU A 91 -0.01 -6.96 1.31
C LEU A 91 1.05 -8.00 1.72
N ASN A 92 0.67 -8.91 2.61
CA ASN A 92 1.51 -10.04 2.96
C ASN A 92 1.54 -11.07 1.81
N ASN A 93 2.69 -11.62 1.48
CA ASN A 93 2.82 -12.72 0.53
C ASN A 93 2.98 -14.04 1.31
N TYR A 94 1.85 -14.64 1.71
CA TYR A 94 1.84 -15.86 2.51
C TYR A 94 2.16 -17.14 1.70
N GLN A 95 2.09 -17.08 0.37
CA GLN A 95 2.34 -18.22 -0.52
C GLN A 95 3.83 -18.43 -0.77
N ALA A 96 4.65 -17.42 -0.48
CA ALA A 96 6.09 -17.57 -0.54
C ALA A 96 6.58 -18.51 0.57
N ALA A 97 7.51 -19.38 0.24
CA ALA A 97 8.18 -20.18 1.23
C ALA A 97 8.85 -19.27 2.26
N VAL A 98 8.41 -19.35 3.50
CA VAL A 98 9.10 -18.66 4.58
C VAL A 98 10.44 -19.32 4.72
N HIS A 99 11.49 -18.74 4.17
CA HIS A 99 12.83 -19.11 4.55
C HIS A 99 13.02 -18.66 5.99
N VAL A 100 12.76 -19.59 6.92
CA VAL A 100 13.17 -19.42 8.30
C VAL A 100 14.66 -19.14 8.22
N ALA A 101 15.04 -17.91 8.57
CA ALA A 101 16.46 -17.58 8.68
C ALA A 101 17.06 -18.60 9.66
N THR A 102 17.82 -19.55 9.14
CA THR A 102 18.47 -20.62 9.92
C THR A 102 19.53 -20.06 10.86
N ASN A 103 19.76 -18.76 10.81
CA ASN A 103 20.61 -18.01 11.73
C ASN A 103 19.74 -17.21 12.70
N ALA A 104 19.49 -17.78 13.85
CA ALA A 104 18.61 -17.36 14.94
C ALA A 104 18.92 -15.99 15.59
N SER A 105 19.66 -15.08 14.99
CA SER A 105 20.11 -13.84 15.64
C SER A 105 19.61 -12.53 15.02
N SER A 106 19.00 -12.51 13.84
CA SER A 106 18.47 -11.27 13.26
C SER A 106 16.95 -11.22 13.37
N LYS A 107 16.43 -10.35 14.23
CA LYS A 107 14.99 -10.05 14.32
C LYS A 107 14.54 -9.39 13.03
N LEU A 108 13.58 -10.00 12.32
CA LEU A 108 13.01 -9.43 11.11
C LEU A 108 12.33 -8.06 11.37
N ILE A 109 12.49 -7.16 10.44
CA ILE A 109 11.83 -5.85 10.45
C ILE A 109 10.36 -6.04 10.08
N SER A 110 9.48 -5.31 10.75
CA SER A 110 8.05 -5.30 10.39
C SER A 110 7.87 -4.77 8.97
N ARG A 111 7.15 -5.52 8.11
CA ARG A 111 6.83 -5.10 6.75
C ARG A 111 6.19 -3.70 6.69
N GLY A 112 5.41 -3.32 7.71
CA GLY A 112 4.80 -1.99 7.77
C GLY A 112 5.81 -0.85 7.85
N GLN A 113 7.04 -1.08 8.29
CA GLN A 113 8.10 -0.08 8.30
C GLN A 113 8.67 0.18 6.90
N LEU A 114 8.51 -0.77 5.96
CA LEU A 114 8.99 -0.63 4.59
C LEU A 114 8.40 0.62 3.91
N ILE A 115 7.07 0.83 4.01
CA ILE A 115 6.43 2.01 3.41
C ILE A 115 7.05 3.30 3.97
N LEU A 116 7.23 3.39 5.29
CA LEU A 116 7.79 4.58 5.90
C LEU A 116 9.24 4.81 5.49
N THR A 117 10.04 3.76 5.35
CA THR A 117 11.41 3.84 4.85
C THR A 117 11.45 4.33 3.41
N LEU A 118 10.58 3.80 2.53
CA LEU A 118 10.50 4.21 1.13
C LEU A 118 10.09 5.69 0.97
N LEU A 119 9.25 6.21 1.84
CA LEU A 119 8.84 7.61 1.83
C LEU A 119 9.92 8.58 2.35
N GLN A 120 11.00 8.09 2.97
CA GLN A 120 12.11 8.92 3.44
C GLN A 120 13.14 9.27 2.37
N SER A 121 12.94 8.84 1.13
CA SER A 121 13.88 9.11 0.03
C SER A 121 13.14 9.59 -1.21
N ASN A 122 13.74 10.50 -1.95
CA ASN A 122 13.25 10.97 -3.25
C ASN A 122 13.65 10.04 -4.42
N THR A 123 14.42 8.98 -4.14
CA THR A 123 14.79 7.97 -5.14
C THR A 123 13.56 7.18 -5.57
N PRO A 124 13.41 6.82 -6.86
CA PRO A 124 12.32 5.97 -7.32
C PRO A 124 12.19 4.68 -6.49
N ILE A 125 10.94 4.29 -6.16
CA ILE A 125 10.63 3.18 -5.23
C ILE A 125 11.32 1.88 -5.65
N GLU A 126 11.31 1.54 -6.94
CA GLU A 126 11.94 0.33 -7.48
C GLU A 126 13.46 0.34 -7.27
N GLN A 127 14.08 1.48 -7.47
CA GLN A 127 15.52 1.63 -7.26
C GLN A 127 15.87 1.50 -5.78
N GLN A 128 15.04 2.06 -4.90
CA GLN A 128 15.22 1.88 -3.46
C GLN A 128 15.16 0.40 -3.07
N LEU A 129 14.11 -0.32 -3.53
CA LEU A 129 13.92 -1.73 -3.23
C LEU A 129 15.05 -2.61 -3.76
N ASN A 130 15.57 -2.30 -4.96
CA ASN A 130 16.71 -3.03 -5.53
C ASN A 130 18.01 -2.81 -4.74
N ASN A 131 18.13 -1.69 -4.03
CA ASN A 131 19.31 -1.34 -3.22
C ASN A 131 19.17 -1.75 -1.74
N MET A 132 17.98 -2.19 -1.31
CA MET A 132 17.72 -2.60 0.07
C MET A 132 18.04 -4.08 0.28
N ASP A 133 18.48 -4.42 1.48
CA ASP A 133 18.52 -5.82 1.94
C ASP A 133 17.11 -6.28 2.33
N LEU A 134 16.36 -6.78 1.33
CA LEU A 134 14.99 -7.26 1.52
C LEU A 134 14.89 -8.54 2.35
N LYS A 135 16.01 -9.26 2.60
CA LYS A 135 16.02 -10.46 3.47
C LYS A 135 15.67 -10.14 4.92
N GLN A 136 15.72 -8.86 5.30
CA GLN A 136 15.27 -8.38 6.61
C GLN A 136 13.75 -8.34 6.76
N TYR A 137 13.00 -8.54 5.67
CA TYR A 137 11.53 -8.49 5.67
C TYR A 137 10.94 -9.86 5.31
N ASN A 138 9.84 -10.20 5.97
CA ASN A 138 9.02 -11.31 5.50
C ASN A 138 8.47 -11.02 4.10
N PRO A 139 8.14 -12.07 3.30
CA PRO A 139 7.60 -11.91 1.96
C PRO A 139 6.37 -10.97 1.90
N PHE A 140 6.34 -10.12 0.87
CA PHE A 140 5.29 -9.10 0.68
C PHE A 140 4.96 -8.86 -0.80
N GLN A 141 3.86 -8.18 -1.04
CA GLN A 141 3.50 -7.56 -2.31
C GLN A 141 3.26 -6.08 -2.06
N LEU A 142 3.97 -5.21 -2.76
CA LEU A 142 3.84 -3.76 -2.70
C LEU A 142 3.20 -3.27 -3.99
N CYS A 143 2.05 -2.60 -3.87
CA CYS A 143 1.40 -1.92 -4.98
C CYS A 143 1.74 -0.42 -4.90
N ILE A 144 2.19 0.13 -6.03
CA ILE A 144 2.65 1.50 -6.18
C ILE A 144 1.71 2.22 -7.15
N PHE A 145 1.11 3.29 -6.66
CA PHE A 145 0.28 4.22 -7.42
C PHE A 145 1.08 5.51 -7.56
N PRO A 146 1.72 5.76 -8.70
CA PRO A 146 2.63 6.89 -8.86
C PRO A 146 1.91 8.25 -8.79
N GLU A 147 2.69 9.31 -8.55
CA GLU A 147 2.19 10.68 -8.65
C GLU A 147 1.66 10.94 -10.07
N GLY A 148 0.53 11.65 -10.18
CA GLY A 148 -0.09 11.96 -11.45
C GLY A 148 -0.72 10.79 -12.19
N LEU A 149 -0.96 9.66 -11.50
CA LEU A 149 -1.62 8.48 -12.06
C LEU A 149 -3.04 8.81 -12.52
N THR A 150 -3.32 8.49 -13.78
CA THR A 150 -4.65 8.61 -14.41
C THR A 150 -4.90 7.43 -15.35
N ALA A 151 -6.10 7.30 -15.89
CA ALA A 151 -6.42 6.26 -16.87
C ALA A 151 -5.54 6.30 -18.13
N ASN A 152 -4.97 7.46 -18.45
CA ASN A 152 -4.21 7.72 -19.68
C ASN A 152 -2.70 7.93 -19.42
N LYS A 153 -2.27 7.98 -18.17
CA LYS A 153 -0.89 8.26 -17.78
C LYS A 153 -0.47 7.32 -16.66
N GLU A 154 0.74 6.81 -16.78
CA GLU A 154 1.34 5.90 -15.84
C GLU A 154 0.54 4.58 -15.68
N ALA A 155 1.07 3.69 -14.90
CA ALA A 155 0.44 2.42 -14.59
C ALA A 155 0.65 2.07 -13.12
N VAL A 156 -0.34 1.44 -12.51
CA VAL A 156 -0.18 0.81 -11.21
C VAL A 156 0.85 -0.31 -11.33
N ARG A 157 1.86 -0.28 -10.47
CA ARG A 157 2.92 -1.29 -10.43
C ARG A 157 2.76 -2.17 -9.21
N SER A 158 3.08 -3.43 -9.36
CA SER A 158 3.07 -4.40 -8.27
C SER A 158 4.42 -5.10 -8.20
N LEU A 159 5.10 -4.97 -7.07
CA LEU A 159 6.37 -5.62 -6.78
C LEU A 159 6.15 -6.69 -5.72
N LYS A 160 6.63 -7.89 -5.98
CA LYS A 160 6.46 -9.06 -5.11
C LYS A 160 7.80 -9.59 -4.66
N TRP A 161 8.04 -9.54 -3.36
CA TRP A 161 9.16 -10.17 -2.67
C TRP A 161 8.74 -11.55 -2.18
N ASP A 162 9.44 -12.59 -2.57
CA ASP A 162 9.15 -13.97 -2.19
C ASP A 162 10.06 -14.53 -1.08
N GLY A 163 10.98 -13.70 -0.58
CA GLY A 163 12.03 -14.09 0.38
C GLY A 163 13.38 -14.35 -0.28
N GLN A 164 13.45 -14.43 -1.62
CA GLN A 164 14.69 -14.66 -2.38
C GLN A 164 14.87 -13.64 -3.49
N SER A 165 13.79 -13.32 -4.20
CA SER A 165 13.80 -12.45 -5.38
C SER A 165 12.67 -11.43 -5.36
N LEU A 166 12.95 -10.25 -5.91
CA LEU A 166 11.95 -9.23 -6.18
C LEU A 166 11.50 -9.34 -7.64
N SER A 167 10.21 -9.45 -7.86
CA SER A 167 9.61 -9.58 -9.18
C SER A 167 8.46 -8.59 -9.38
N SER A 168 8.10 -8.31 -10.64
CA SER A 168 6.96 -7.47 -11.00
C SER A 168 5.93 -8.29 -11.79
N PRO A 169 5.12 -9.11 -11.13
CA PRO A 169 4.16 -9.97 -11.80
C PRO A 169 3.00 -9.16 -12.38
N VAL A 170 2.45 -9.66 -13.49
CA VAL A 170 1.13 -9.22 -13.96
C VAL A 170 0.09 -9.61 -12.91
N PHE A 171 -0.83 -8.71 -12.63
CA PHE A 171 -1.87 -8.93 -11.62
C PHE A 171 -3.25 -8.56 -12.17
N SER A 172 -4.28 -9.06 -11.53
CA SER A 172 -5.68 -8.73 -11.81
C SER A 172 -6.41 -8.38 -10.53
N LEU A 173 -7.46 -7.55 -10.64
CA LEU A 173 -8.31 -7.21 -9.51
C LEU A 173 -9.30 -8.35 -9.17
N PRO A 174 -9.66 -8.48 -7.90
CA PRO A 174 -9.04 -7.83 -6.75
C PRO A 174 -7.68 -8.45 -6.40
N ILE A 175 -6.71 -7.66 -5.95
CA ILE A 175 -5.48 -8.18 -5.37
C ILE A 175 -5.80 -8.65 -3.95
N THR A 176 -5.56 -9.92 -3.68
CA THR A 176 -5.94 -10.55 -2.41
C THR A 176 -4.77 -11.31 -1.82
N SER A 177 -4.54 -11.15 -0.51
CA SER A 177 -3.64 -11.99 0.27
C SER A 177 -4.40 -12.79 1.30
N SER A 178 -4.03 -14.05 1.50
CA SER A 178 -4.62 -14.91 2.53
C SER A 178 -3.58 -15.89 3.06
N SER A 179 -3.57 -16.09 4.39
CA SER A 179 -2.79 -17.13 5.05
C SER A 179 -3.56 -18.45 5.19
N VAL A 180 -4.83 -18.48 4.81
CA VAL A 180 -5.71 -19.64 4.93
C VAL A 180 -6.46 -19.80 3.62
N ASP A 181 -6.44 -21.02 3.07
CA ASP A 181 -7.25 -21.42 1.91
C ASP A 181 -7.18 -20.41 0.74
N PHE A 182 -5.94 -20.04 0.40
CA PHE A 182 -5.64 -18.93 -0.50
C PHE A 182 -6.41 -18.99 -1.82
N ASP A 183 -6.35 -20.15 -2.50
CA ASP A 183 -6.93 -20.28 -3.85
C ASP A 183 -8.45 -20.07 -3.83
N ASN A 184 -9.14 -20.68 -2.85
CA ASN A 184 -10.58 -20.50 -2.71
C ASN A 184 -10.95 -19.08 -2.28
N VAL A 185 -10.17 -18.45 -1.39
CA VAL A 185 -10.39 -17.05 -1.00
C VAL A 185 -10.24 -16.12 -2.21
N VAL A 186 -9.18 -16.27 -2.98
CA VAL A 186 -8.95 -15.47 -4.20
C VAL A 186 -10.07 -15.69 -5.20
N GLN A 187 -10.43 -16.94 -5.47
CA GLN A 187 -11.49 -17.28 -6.42
C GLN A 187 -12.83 -16.69 -6.01
N LYS A 188 -13.23 -16.84 -4.75
CA LYS A 188 -14.52 -16.32 -4.23
C LYS A 188 -14.59 -14.80 -4.24
N ARG A 189 -13.51 -14.12 -3.83
CA ARG A 189 -13.44 -12.66 -3.87
C ARG A 189 -13.43 -12.14 -5.31
N ARG A 190 -12.78 -12.84 -6.26
CA ARG A 190 -12.81 -12.51 -7.68
C ARG A 190 -14.20 -12.66 -8.27
N GLN A 191 -14.88 -13.78 -8.03
CA GLN A 191 -16.27 -13.99 -8.47
C GLN A 191 -17.20 -12.90 -7.94
N LYS A 192 -17.04 -12.52 -6.66
CA LYS A 192 -17.81 -11.43 -6.06
C LYS A 192 -17.51 -10.07 -6.70
N PHE A 193 -16.24 -9.79 -6.97
CA PHE A 193 -15.81 -8.57 -7.65
C PHE A 193 -16.41 -8.50 -9.06
N GLU A 194 -16.28 -9.55 -9.84
CA GLU A 194 -16.83 -9.64 -11.19
C GLU A 194 -18.35 -9.48 -11.23
N ALA A 195 -19.04 -9.96 -10.21
CA ALA A 195 -20.51 -9.82 -10.10
C ALA A 195 -20.97 -8.40 -9.74
N LEU A 196 -20.18 -7.65 -8.95
CA LEU A 196 -20.54 -6.32 -8.47
C LEU A 196 -19.97 -5.21 -9.34
N VAL A 197 -18.75 -5.41 -9.85
CA VAL A 197 -18.05 -4.48 -10.71
C VAL A 197 -18.21 -4.98 -12.14
N SER A 198 -19.34 -4.67 -12.74
CA SER A 198 -19.81 -5.22 -13.99
C SER A 198 -18.81 -5.11 -15.15
N LYS A 199 -18.80 -6.15 -16.00
CA LYS A 199 -18.08 -6.18 -17.28
C LYS A 199 -18.76 -5.36 -18.38
N ASP A 200 -19.94 -4.77 -18.11
CA ASP A 200 -20.63 -3.95 -19.09
C ASP A 200 -19.94 -2.61 -19.26
N ILE A 201 -19.37 -2.42 -20.44
CA ILE A 201 -18.72 -1.18 -20.90
C ILE A 201 -19.68 0.05 -20.80
N ALA A 202 -20.99 -0.18 -20.72
CA ALA A 202 -22.01 0.85 -20.54
C ALA A 202 -22.26 1.26 -19.08
N CYS A 203 -21.88 0.44 -18.10
CA CYS A 203 -21.95 0.76 -16.67
C CYS A 203 -20.55 1.05 -16.17
N ASN A 204 -20.18 2.31 -16.12
CA ASN A 204 -18.90 2.77 -15.63
C ASN A 204 -18.56 2.08 -14.30
N ASN A 205 -17.36 1.49 -14.23
CA ASN A 205 -16.75 1.03 -13.00
C ASN A 205 -16.74 2.18 -11.98
N THR A 206 -17.58 2.10 -10.95
CA THR A 206 -17.87 3.24 -10.09
C THR A 206 -17.33 3.03 -8.68
N SER A 207 -16.98 4.13 -8.01
CA SER A 207 -16.63 4.16 -6.59
C SER A 207 -17.68 3.43 -5.72
N ALA A 208 -18.97 3.58 -6.03
CA ALA A 208 -20.07 2.93 -5.31
C ALA A 208 -20.01 1.40 -5.41
N GLN A 209 -19.68 0.84 -6.58
CA GLN A 209 -19.55 -0.61 -6.78
C GLN A 209 -18.35 -1.16 -5.99
N HIS A 210 -17.20 -0.47 -6.02
CA HIS A 210 -16.03 -0.85 -5.20
C HIS A 210 -16.32 -0.74 -3.71
N LYS A 211 -17.00 0.30 -3.25
CA LYS A 211 -17.47 0.41 -1.86
C LYS A 211 -18.36 -0.77 -1.50
N THR A 212 -19.36 -1.09 -2.33
CA THR A 212 -20.25 -2.25 -2.12
C THR A 212 -19.45 -3.55 -2.02
N PHE A 213 -18.45 -3.76 -2.88
CA PHE A 213 -17.57 -4.92 -2.83
C PHE A 213 -16.79 -4.97 -1.52
N HIS A 214 -16.11 -3.89 -1.12
CA HIS A 214 -15.28 -3.85 0.08
C HIS A 214 -16.06 -3.99 1.39
N TYR A 215 -17.31 -3.55 1.42
CA TYR A 215 -18.21 -3.70 2.56
C TYR A 215 -19.00 -5.01 2.55
N SER A 216 -18.93 -5.83 1.47
CA SER A 216 -19.71 -7.05 1.36
C SER A 216 -19.30 -8.08 2.41
N SER A 217 -20.32 -8.56 3.15
CA SER A 217 -20.18 -9.53 4.24
C SER A 217 -21.13 -10.69 3.95
N ASP A 218 -20.63 -11.73 3.31
CA ASP A 218 -21.38 -12.93 3.03
C ASP A 218 -21.30 -13.87 4.25
N SER A 219 -22.25 -14.82 4.37
CA SER A 219 -22.26 -15.82 5.45
C SER A 219 -21.06 -16.77 5.45
N ALA A 220 -20.25 -16.73 4.40
CA ALA A 220 -19.12 -17.64 4.20
C ALA A 220 -17.85 -17.32 5.01
N GLY A 221 -17.90 -16.38 5.94
CA GLY A 221 -16.81 -16.10 6.89
C GLY A 221 -15.49 -15.71 6.22
N LYS A 222 -14.54 -16.64 6.09
CA LYS A 222 -13.19 -16.40 5.55
C LYS A 222 -13.17 -15.97 4.08
N TYR A 223 -14.20 -16.25 3.31
CA TYR A 223 -14.29 -15.91 1.89
C TYR A 223 -14.84 -14.51 1.64
N SER A 224 -15.54 -13.93 2.64
CA SER A 224 -16.07 -12.57 2.54
C SER A 224 -14.96 -11.54 2.36
N VAL A 225 -15.26 -10.44 1.68
CA VAL A 225 -14.34 -9.31 1.52
C VAL A 225 -14.24 -8.54 2.83
N ASN A 226 -15.40 -8.18 3.44
CA ASN A 226 -15.46 -7.77 4.82
C ASN A 226 -15.53 -9.03 5.68
N MET A 227 -14.38 -9.60 5.95
CA MET A 227 -14.18 -10.93 6.50
C MET A 227 -14.43 -10.97 8.01
N ARG A 228 -15.04 -12.07 8.47
CA ARG A 228 -15.22 -12.33 9.90
C ARG A 228 -15.01 -13.81 10.20
N ARG A 229 -14.01 -14.08 11.03
CA ARG A 229 -13.67 -15.40 11.57
C ARG A 229 -13.57 -15.30 13.09
N ASP A 230 -13.42 -16.43 13.76
CA ASP A 230 -13.25 -16.46 15.23
C ASP A 230 -11.91 -15.83 15.65
N ASP A 231 -10.84 -16.09 14.89
CA ASP A 231 -9.47 -15.64 15.17
C ASP A 231 -9.12 -14.30 14.51
N ALA A 232 -9.79 -13.89 13.42
CA ALA A 232 -9.45 -12.74 12.61
C ALA A 232 -10.67 -12.05 12.00
N MET A 233 -10.54 -10.78 11.64
CA MET A 233 -11.58 -10.04 10.95
C MET A 233 -11.00 -8.92 10.10
N THR A 234 -11.79 -8.38 9.16
CA THR A 234 -11.49 -7.07 8.56
C THR A 234 -11.59 -6.01 9.65
N VAL A 235 -10.45 -5.45 10.04
CA VAL A 235 -10.38 -4.45 11.12
C VAL A 235 -10.56 -3.04 10.62
N SER A 236 -10.24 -2.78 9.34
CA SER A 236 -10.50 -1.49 8.71
C SER A 236 -10.75 -1.62 7.21
N ILE A 237 -11.49 -0.65 6.69
CA ILE A 237 -11.72 -0.43 5.26
C ILE A 237 -11.29 0.99 4.95
N SER A 238 -10.38 1.14 4.00
CA SER A 238 -9.81 2.42 3.59
C SER A 238 -10.23 2.74 2.16
N HIS A 239 -10.48 4.02 1.88
CA HIS A 239 -10.68 4.56 0.55
C HIS A 239 -9.82 5.81 0.40
N ILE A 240 -8.92 5.81 -0.57
CA ILE A 240 -8.11 6.97 -0.93
C ILE A 240 -8.58 7.44 -2.31
N SER A 241 -8.80 8.75 -2.45
CA SER A 241 -9.02 9.39 -3.74
C SER A 241 -7.92 10.42 -3.99
N VAL A 242 -7.36 10.37 -5.19
CA VAL A 242 -6.36 11.32 -5.68
C VAL A 242 -6.90 11.90 -6.97
N THR A 243 -7.20 13.20 -6.98
CA THR A 243 -7.79 13.90 -8.14
C THR A 243 -6.92 15.09 -8.49
N SER A 244 -6.41 15.13 -9.72
CA SER A 244 -5.72 16.30 -10.25
C SER A 244 -6.76 17.36 -10.63
N GLU A 245 -6.60 18.60 -10.15
CA GLU A 245 -7.38 19.73 -10.66
C GLU A 245 -7.12 19.86 -12.17
N GLY A 246 -8.22 20.00 -12.95
CA GLY A 246 -8.15 20.07 -14.42
C GLY A 246 -7.19 21.13 -14.93
N ASN A 247 -6.85 21.04 -16.20
CA ASN A 247 -5.78 21.67 -17.01
C ASN A 247 -5.48 23.17 -16.84
N ASN A 248 -6.05 23.89 -15.88
CA ASN A 248 -5.94 25.35 -15.78
C ASN A 248 -4.93 25.87 -14.74
N LYS A 249 -4.29 25.01 -13.95
CA LYS A 249 -3.25 25.45 -13.01
C LYS A 249 -1.98 24.62 -13.22
N ILE A 250 -1.00 25.19 -13.87
CA ILE A 250 0.36 24.63 -13.92
C ILE A 250 0.87 24.59 -12.47
N ASN A 251 1.21 23.40 -11.96
CA ASN A 251 1.73 23.13 -10.59
C ASN A 251 0.69 23.07 -9.44
N ALA A 252 -0.59 22.85 -9.69
CA ALA A 252 -1.54 22.55 -8.60
C ALA A 252 -1.23 21.14 -8.01
N SER A 253 -1.14 21.07 -6.68
CA SER A 253 -1.12 19.78 -6.00
C SER A 253 -2.47 19.07 -6.17
N PRO A 254 -2.50 17.74 -6.31
CA PRO A 254 -3.77 17.02 -6.40
C PRO A 254 -4.57 17.18 -5.12
N GLU A 255 -5.87 17.09 -5.22
CA GLU A 255 -6.74 16.88 -4.07
C GLU A 255 -6.59 15.42 -3.62
N VAL A 256 -6.28 15.21 -2.35
CA VAL A 256 -6.10 13.89 -1.75
C VAL A 256 -7.05 13.76 -0.57
N THR A 257 -7.91 12.75 -0.61
CA THR A 257 -8.78 12.38 0.51
C THR A 257 -8.47 10.97 1.00
N PHE A 258 -8.65 10.72 2.30
CA PHE A 258 -8.46 9.44 2.92
C PHE A 258 -9.63 9.12 3.87
N ASP A 259 -10.58 8.33 3.41
CA ASP A 259 -11.68 7.82 4.23
C ASP A 259 -11.23 6.51 4.89
N TYR A 260 -11.41 6.42 6.19
CA TYR A 260 -11.03 5.25 6.98
C TYR A 260 -12.16 4.79 7.88
N PHE A 261 -12.71 3.63 7.62
CA PHE A 261 -13.69 3.00 8.47
C PHE A 261 -13.00 2.05 9.46
N ASP A 262 -12.97 2.43 10.74
CA ASP A 262 -12.62 1.52 11.84
C ASP A 262 -13.76 0.51 12.02
N ASN A 263 -13.58 -0.66 11.44
CA ASN A 263 -14.63 -1.69 11.44
C ASN A 263 -14.83 -2.38 12.80
N VAL A 264 -13.88 -2.19 13.73
CA VAL A 264 -13.99 -2.67 15.11
C VAL A 264 -14.85 -1.72 15.94
N LYS A 265 -14.53 -0.42 15.90
CA LYS A 265 -15.26 0.64 16.63
C LYS A 265 -16.51 1.13 15.91
N LYS A 266 -16.69 0.77 14.61
CA LYS A 266 -17.76 1.27 13.74
C LYS A 266 -17.78 2.78 13.59
N VAL A 267 -16.60 3.38 13.44
CA VAL A 267 -16.38 4.82 13.28
C VAL A 267 -15.72 5.11 11.94
N MET A 268 -16.23 6.12 11.25
CA MET A 268 -15.64 6.65 10.03
C MET A 268 -14.75 7.85 10.38
N HIS A 269 -13.55 7.90 9.79
CA HIS A 269 -12.63 9.02 9.85
C HIS A 269 -12.42 9.55 8.44
N TYR A 270 -12.50 10.87 8.26
CA TYR A 270 -12.29 11.60 7.01
C TYR A 270 -11.07 12.52 7.20
N ILE A 271 -10.05 12.36 6.35
CA ILE A 271 -8.77 13.09 6.45
C ILE A 271 -8.43 13.69 5.09
#